data_877bb57427cc2a678966a9bb21c1be15
#
_entry.id   877bb57427cc2a678966a9bb21c1be15
#
_cell.length_a   1.000
_cell.length_b   1.000
_cell.length_c   1.000
_cell.angle_alpha   90.00
_cell.angle_beta   90.00
_cell.angle_gamma   90.00
#
_symmetry.space_group_name_H-M   'P 1'
#
loop_
_entity.id
_entity.type
_entity.pdbx_description
1 polymer ?
#
loop_
_entity_poly.entity_id
_entity_poly.type
_entity_poly.pdbx_seq_one_letter_code
_entity_poly.pdbx_strand_id
1 'polypeptide(L)'
;KRTKEEKKNPMAEVDTSTIDINQIPFYYGSHYSNPTYVSHFLTRLFPFASISIEIHGDKFDDPNRMFYSMQKTFETASSLKDDVRELIPEFYTIPEMFKNINNLNLAQDKLDTEGQAIIIDDVQLPPWSKNKPINFVVELRKNLEKNQKINKWVDLIFG
;
A
#
# COMPACT_ATOMS: atom_id res chain seq x y z
N LYS A 1 5.49 0.42 13.93
CA LYS A 1 6.54 -0.21 13.11
C LYS A 1 7.76 -0.52 13.97
N ARG A 2 8.54 -1.53 13.59
CA ARG A 2 9.61 -2.11 14.42
C ARG A 2 10.85 -1.24 14.48
N THR A 3 11.56 -1.29 15.60
CA THR A 3 12.80 -0.53 15.77
C THR A 3 13.96 -1.18 15.03
N LYS A 4 15.07 -0.43 14.86
CA LYS A 4 16.30 -0.94 14.22
C LYS A 4 16.91 -2.11 15.00
N GLU A 5 16.79 -2.11 16.32
CA GLU A 5 17.29 -3.19 17.19
C GLU A 5 16.49 -4.47 17.01
N GLU A 6 15.17 -4.36 16.96
CA GLU A 6 14.28 -5.50 16.66
C GLU A 6 14.54 -6.11 15.29
N LYS A 7 15.01 -5.31 14.31
CA LYS A 7 15.38 -5.77 12.98
C LYS A 7 16.75 -6.48 12.95
N LYS A 8 17.72 -6.03 13.76
CA LYS A 8 19.10 -6.55 13.71
C LYS A 8 19.24 -7.99 14.15
N ASN A 9 18.38 -8.44 15.05
CA ASN A 9 18.49 -9.78 15.62
C ASN A 9 17.12 -10.41 15.83
N PRO A 10 16.35 -10.63 14.76
CA PRO A 10 14.95 -11.05 14.89
C PRO A 10 14.75 -12.44 15.51
N MET A 11 15.79 -13.27 15.57
CA MET A 11 15.69 -14.68 15.97
C MET A 11 16.68 -15.13 17.06
N ALA A 12 17.57 -14.26 17.55
CA ALA A 12 18.75 -14.72 18.27
C ALA A 12 18.49 -15.27 19.69
N GLU A 13 17.34 -15.03 20.31
CA GLU A 13 17.09 -15.43 21.71
C GLU A 13 15.61 -15.74 22.02
N VAL A 14 14.82 -16.04 20.98
CA VAL A 14 13.40 -16.21 21.17
C VAL A 14 13.05 -17.69 21.15
N ASP A 15 12.55 -18.19 22.28
CA ASP A 15 11.91 -19.50 22.34
C ASP A 15 10.66 -19.49 21.47
N THR A 16 10.81 -20.04 20.26
CA THR A 16 9.77 -20.04 19.24
C THR A 16 8.62 -20.99 19.54
N SER A 17 8.70 -21.78 20.61
CA SER A 17 7.66 -22.75 20.97
C SER A 17 6.40 -22.11 21.56
N THR A 18 6.49 -20.86 22.01
CA THR A 18 5.40 -20.14 22.72
C THR A 18 5.00 -18.81 22.07
N ILE A 19 5.67 -18.39 20.99
CA ILE A 19 5.46 -17.06 20.39
C ILE A 19 4.61 -17.18 19.13
N ASP A 20 3.58 -16.34 19.09
CA ASP A 20 2.84 -16.09 17.86
C ASP A 20 3.83 -15.61 16.79
N ILE A 21 3.99 -16.38 15.73
CA ILE A 21 4.89 -16.11 14.61
C ILE A 21 4.68 -14.70 14.02
N ASN A 22 3.47 -14.15 14.12
CA ASN A 22 3.12 -12.81 13.68
C ASN A 22 3.72 -11.70 14.56
N GLN A 23 4.27 -12.04 15.71
CA GLN A 23 4.91 -11.09 16.62
C GLN A 23 6.44 -11.04 16.46
N ILE A 24 7.01 -11.96 15.70
CA ILE A 24 8.45 -11.99 15.47
C ILE A 24 8.85 -10.81 14.57
N PRO A 25 9.86 -10.01 14.98
CA PRO A 25 10.42 -8.95 14.15
C PRO A 25 10.94 -9.50 12.82
N PHE A 26 10.74 -8.77 11.71
CA PHE A 26 11.22 -9.14 10.39
C PHE A 26 11.69 -7.92 9.60
N TYR A 27 12.49 -8.17 8.56
CA TYR A 27 12.91 -7.12 7.63
C TYR A 27 11.81 -6.78 6.64
N TYR A 28 11.54 -5.49 6.47
CA TYR A 28 10.54 -5.02 5.51
C TYR A 28 10.95 -5.24 4.05
N GLY A 29 12.25 -5.26 3.75
CA GLY A 29 12.76 -5.37 2.38
C GLY A 29 12.23 -6.54 1.58
N SER A 30 11.94 -7.68 2.23
CA SER A 30 11.34 -8.85 1.56
C SER A 30 9.94 -8.59 1.02
N HIS A 31 9.21 -7.64 1.61
CA HIS A 31 7.85 -7.27 1.18
C HIS A 31 7.85 -6.18 0.10
N TYR A 32 8.89 -5.33 0.10
CA TYR A 32 9.07 -4.29 -0.91
C TYR A 32 9.30 -4.83 -2.32
N SER A 33 9.99 -5.94 -2.42
CA SER A 33 10.33 -6.58 -3.70
C SER A 33 9.19 -7.44 -4.26
N ASN A 34 8.05 -7.48 -3.59
CA ASN A 34 6.92 -8.29 -4.05
C ASN A 34 6.13 -7.54 -5.14
N PRO A 35 6.06 -8.07 -6.38
CA PRO A 35 5.33 -7.44 -7.47
C PRO A 35 3.84 -7.24 -7.18
N THR A 36 3.26 -8.03 -6.28
CA THR A 36 1.86 -7.90 -5.85
C THR A 36 1.58 -6.57 -5.18
N TYR A 37 2.52 -6.03 -4.38
CA TYR A 37 2.32 -4.71 -3.75
C TYR A 37 2.40 -3.56 -4.76
N VAL A 38 3.32 -3.65 -5.71
CA VAL A 38 3.44 -2.66 -6.78
C VAL A 38 2.18 -2.66 -7.64
N SER A 39 1.73 -3.82 -8.09
CA SER A 39 0.52 -3.95 -8.91
C SER A 39 -0.75 -3.55 -8.13
N HIS A 40 -0.82 -3.78 -6.82
CA HIS A 40 -1.92 -3.34 -5.96
C HIS A 40 -2.11 -1.81 -6.01
N PHE A 41 -1.04 -1.05 -5.87
CA PHE A 41 -1.12 0.41 -5.92
C PHE A 41 -1.31 0.95 -7.34
N LEU A 42 -0.71 0.31 -8.34
CA LEU A 42 -0.74 0.76 -9.73
C LEU A 42 -1.85 0.10 -10.55
N THR A 43 -2.79 -0.58 -9.92
CA THR A 43 -3.83 -1.41 -10.57
C THR A 43 -4.71 -0.65 -11.58
N ARG A 44 -4.73 0.70 -11.55
CA ARG A 44 -5.46 1.55 -12.50
C ARG A 44 -4.69 1.88 -13.78
N LEU A 45 -3.40 1.53 -13.81
CA LEU A 45 -2.49 1.86 -14.91
C LEU A 45 -2.05 0.61 -15.67
N PHE A 46 -2.00 0.67 -16.98
CA PHE A 46 -1.35 -0.36 -17.79
C PHE A 46 0.17 -0.16 -17.76
N PRO A 47 0.97 -1.27 -17.71
CA PRO A 47 0.55 -2.69 -17.78
C PRO A 47 0.13 -3.31 -16.44
N PHE A 48 0.19 -2.57 -15.32
CA PHE A 48 -0.02 -3.10 -13.97
C PHE A 48 -1.45 -3.62 -13.76
N ALA A 49 -2.45 -3.06 -14.44
CA ALA A 49 -3.80 -3.59 -14.44
C ALA A 49 -3.85 -5.04 -14.93
N SER A 50 -3.15 -5.33 -16.03
CA SER A 50 -3.07 -6.71 -16.58
C SER A 50 -2.32 -7.65 -15.64
N ILE A 51 -1.22 -7.18 -15.05
CA ILE A 51 -0.44 -7.95 -14.05
C ILE A 51 -1.30 -8.24 -12.80
N SER A 52 -2.08 -7.25 -12.34
CA SER A 52 -2.98 -7.45 -11.20
C SER A 52 -4.03 -8.53 -11.49
N ILE A 53 -4.61 -8.53 -12.68
CA ILE A 53 -5.58 -9.54 -13.13
C ILE A 53 -4.93 -10.93 -13.17
N GLU A 54 -3.74 -11.05 -13.75
CA GLU A 54 -3.00 -12.30 -13.84
C GLU A 54 -2.69 -12.89 -12.46
N ILE A 55 -2.19 -12.06 -11.51
CA ILE A 55 -1.86 -12.47 -10.14
C ILE A 55 -3.09 -13.01 -9.40
N HIS A 56 -4.29 -12.46 -9.68
CA HIS A 56 -5.52 -12.84 -8.97
C HIS A 56 -6.39 -13.85 -9.73
N GLY A 57 -5.85 -14.53 -10.73
CA GLY A 57 -6.55 -15.59 -11.47
C GLY A 57 -7.62 -15.04 -12.42
N ASP A 58 -7.17 -14.23 -13.37
CA ASP A 58 -7.95 -13.60 -14.45
C ASP A 58 -9.06 -12.63 -13.98
N LYS A 59 -8.88 -12.03 -12.83
CA LYS A 59 -9.80 -11.03 -12.25
C LYS A 59 -9.04 -10.03 -11.36
N PHE A 60 -9.65 -8.91 -11.03
CA PHE A 60 -9.12 -8.03 -9.98
C PHE A 60 -9.27 -8.68 -8.60
N ASP A 61 -8.52 -8.16 -7.63
CA ASP A 61 -8.65 -8.58 -6.23
C ASP A 61 -10.05 -8.28 -5.65
N ASP A 62 -10.31 -8.77 -4.45
CA ASP A 62 -11.56 -8.47 -3.75
C ASP A 62 -11.71 -6.96 -3.53
N PRO A 63 -12.90 -6.37 -3.80
CA PRO A 63 -13.13 -4.94 -3.63
C PRO A 63 -12.73 -4.38 -2.27
N ASN A 64 -12.89 -5.16 -1.19
CA ASN A 64 -12.51 -4.73 0.15
C ASN A 64 -11.00 -4.61 0.36
N ARG A 65 -10.21 -5.27 -0.49
CA ARG A 65 -8.75 -5.24 -0.46
C ARG A 65 -8.13 -4.31 -1.49
N MET A 66 -8.94 -3.82 -2.44
CA MET A 66 -8.47 -2.90 -3.47
C MET A 66 -7.97 -1.57 -2.88
N PHE A 67 -7.02 -0.96 -3.57
CA PHE A 67 -6.57 0.39 -3.27
C PHE A 67 -7.59 1.43 -3.73
N TYR A 68 -8.37 1.99 -2.80
CA TYR A 68 -9.43 2.95 -3.13
C TYR A 68 -9.44 4.19 -2.23
N SER A 69 -8.68 4.22 -1.13
CA SER A 69 -8.65 5.35 -0.21
C SER A 69 -7.27 5.52 0.42
N MET A 70 -6.71 6.72 0.32
CA MET A 70 -5.44 7.05 0.97
C MET A 70 -5.54 7.02 2.50
N GLN A 71 -6.66 7.48 3.05
CA GLN A 71 -6.88 7.45 4.50
C GLN A 71 -6.87 6.00 5.00
N LYS A 72 -7.66 5.12 4.37
CA LYS A 72 -7.70 3.71 4.76
C LYS A 72 -6.33 3.03 4.61
N THR A 73 -5.61 3.31 3.52
CA THR A 73 -4.26 2.78 3.31
C THR A 73 -3.31 3.20 4.42
N PHE A 74 -3.34 4.46 4.82
CA PHE A 74 -2.50 4.97 5.90
C PHE A 74 -2.89 4.35 7.26
N GLU A 75 -4.17 4.27 7.57
CA GLU A 75 -4.68 3.65 8.81
C GLU A 75 -4.25 2.19 8.89
N THR A 76 -4.44 1.43 7.82
CA THR A 76 -4.05 0.02 7.74
C THR A 76 -2.55 -0.15 7.93
N ALA A 77 -1.74 0.56 7.16
CA ALA A 77 -0.27 0.45 7.21
C ALA A 77 0.33 0.95 8.54
N SER A 78 -0.35 1.85 9.27
CA SER A 78 0.15 2.38 10.55
C SER A 78 -0.34 1.61 11.77
N SER A 79 -1.49 0.93 11.69
CA SER A 79 -2.20 0.36 12.84
C SER A 79 -2.21 -1.16 12.84
N LEU A 80 -2.33 -1.80 11.67
CA LEU A 80 -2.37 -3.25 11.58
C LEU A 80 -0.95 -3.84 11.60
N LYS A 81 -0.75 -4.85 12.43
CA LYS A 81 0.53 -5.57 12.54
C LYS A 81 0.83 -6.39 11.29
N ASP A 82 -0.20 -6.86 10.63
CA ASP A 82 -0.10 -7.78 9.48
C ASP A 82 0.08 -7.04 8.16
N ASP A 83 -0.21 -5.75 8.11
CA ASP A 83 0.04 -4.93 6.93
C ASP A 83 1.41 -4.28 7.00
N VAL A 84 2.32 -4.79 6.19
CA VAL A 84 3.71 -4.33 6.10
C VAL A 84 3.98 -3.50 4.84
N ARG A 85 2.94 -3.18 4.08
CA ARG A 85 3.07 -2.36 2.87
C ARG A 85 3.57 -0.98 3.21
N GLU A 86 4.51 -0.50 2.42
CA GLU A 86 5.01 0.88 2.45
C GLU A 86 4.59 1.59 1.17
N LEU A 87 4.64 2.92 1.16
CA LEU A 87 4.42 3.67 -0.06
C LEU A 87 5.54 3.37 -1.08
N ILE A 88 5.14 3.03 -2.29
CA ILE A 88 6.08 2.88 -3.40
C ILE A 88 6.51 4.27 -3.92
N PRO A 89 7.67 4.39 -4.61
CA PRO A 89 8.17 5.67 -5.10
C PRO A 89 7.20 6.43 -6.02
N GLU A 90 6.32 5.72 -6.70
CA GLU A 90 5.31 6.27 -7.61
C GLU A 90 4.32 7.20 -6.92
N PHE A 91 4.09 7.05 -5.62
CA PHE A 91 3.28 8.00 -4.82
C PHE A 91 3.81 9.43 -4.84
N TYR A 92 5.09 9.60 -5.14
CA TYR A 92 5.76 10.90 -5.17
C TYR A 92 5.93 11.45 -6.59
N THR A 93 5.50 10.71 -7.62
CA THR A 93 5.82 11.04 -9.02
C THR A 93 4.68 10.86 -10.01
N ILE A 94 3.75 9.93 -9.78
CA ILE A 94 2.72 9.52 -10.75
C ILE A 94 1.30 9.83 -10.23
N PRO A 95 0.76 11.05 -10.47
CA PRO A 95 -0.58 11.40 -10.03
C PRO A 95 -1.69 10.58 -10.71
N GLU A 96 -1.43 10.04 -11.90
CA GLU A 96 -2.39 9.25 -12.68
C GLU A 96 -2.80 7.95 -11.97
N MET A 97 -1.96 7.40 -11.07
CA MET A 97 -2.29 6.20 -10.31
C MET A 97 -3.53 6.32 -9.42
N PHE A 98 -3.94 7.55 -9.11
CA PHE A 98 -5.12 7.82 -8.29
C PHE A 98 -6.40 7.96 -9.12
N LYS A 99 -6.31 7.88 -10.44
CA LYS A 99 -7.43 8.05 -11.37
C LYS A 99 -7.71 6.79 -12.17
N ASN A 100 -8.97 6.43 -12.29
CA ASN A 100 -9.41 5.33 -13.14
C ASN A 100 -9.62 5.82 -14.59
N ILE A 101 -8.55 6.36 -15.19
CA ILE A 101 -8.58 6.93 -16.55
C ILE A 101 -8.92 5.91 -17.63
N ASN A 102 -8.76 4.64 -17.36
CA ASN A 102 -9.03 3.54 -18.27
C ASN A 102 -10.44 2.96 -18.10
N ASN A 103 -11.27 3.52 -17.22
CA ASN A 103 -12.63 3.05 -16.92
C ASN A 103 -12.69 1.55 -16.59
N LEU A 104 -11.74 1.07 -15.82
CA LEU A 104 -11.66 -0.34 -15.42
C LEU A 104 -12.79 -0.68 -14.43
N ASN A 105 -13.45 -1.80 -14.61
CA ASN A 105 -14.44 -2.32 -13.66
C ASN A 105 -13.71 -3.02 -12.48
N LEU A 106 -13.19 -2.22 -11.56
CA LEU A 106 -12.36 -2.70 -10.44
C LEU A 106 -13.18 -3.49 -9.40
N ALA A 107 -14.45 -3.21 -9.27
CA ALA A 107 -15.36 -3.92 -8.35
C ALA A 107 -15.95 -5.20 -8.94
N GLN A 108 -15.84 -5.40 -10.26
CA GLN A 108 -16.28 -6.61 -10.96
C GLN A 108 -17.76 -6.93 -10.74
N ASP A 109 -18.59 -5.88 -10.72
CA ASP A 109 -20.05 -5.96 -10.50
C ASP A 109 -20.46 -6.66 -9.19
N LYS A 110 -19.56 -6.70 -8.20
CA LYS A 110 -19.86 -7.27 -6.89
C LYS A 110 -20.85 -6.40 -6.12
N LEU A 111 -21.64 -7.07 -5.30
CA LEU A 111 -22.60 -6.45 -4.40
C LEU A 111 -22.06 -6.48 -2.97
N ASP A 112 -22.45 -5.50 -2.17
CA ASP A 112 -22.21 -5.49 -0.73
C ASP A 112 -23.18 -6.43 0.03
N THR A 113 -23.11 -6.43 1.35
CA THR A 113 -23.96 -7.26 2.20
C THR A 113 -25.45 -6.88 2.17
N GLU A 114 -25.76 -5.68 1.66
CA GLU A 114 -27.12 -5.16 1.51
C GLU A 114 -27.65 -5.34 0.08
N GLY A 115 -26.85 -5.95 -0.81
CA GLY A 115 -27.22 -6.17 -2.20
C GLY A 115 -27.03 -4.93 -3.09
N GLN A 116 -26.30 -3.91 -2.63
CA GLN A 116 -25.99 -2.73 -3.42
C GLN A 116 -24.69 -2.92 -4.19
N ALA A 117 -24.62 -2.32 -5.39
CA ALA A 117 -23.42 -2.40 -6.23
C ALA A 117 -22.23 -1.69 -5.55
N ILE A 118 -21.14 -2.42 -5.37
CA ILE A 118 -19.88 -1.82 -4.91
C ILE A 118 -19.29 -1.03 -6.08
N ILE A 119 -18.94 0.22 -5.84
CA ILE A 119 -18.29 1.08 -6.83
C ILE A 119 -16.88 1.39 -6.37
N ILE A 120 -15.89 0.99 -7.16
CA ILE A 120 -14.49 1.37 -6.98
C ILE A 120 -14.05 2.06 -8.26
N ASP A 121 -13.78 3.34 -8.14
CA ASP A 121 -13.34 4.19 -9.24
C ASP A 121 -12.02 4.88 -8.90
N ASP A 122 -11.99 6.21 -8.88
CA ASP A 122 -10.83 6.99 -8.43
C ASP A 122 -10.47 6.69 -6.96
N VAL A 123 -9.19 6.88 -6.62
CA VAL A 123 -8.76 6.79 -5.21
C VAL A 123 -9.21 8.02 -4.46
N GLN A 124 -9.88 7.82 -3.33
CA GLN A 124 -10.26 8.88 -2.40
C GLN A 124 -9.00 9.51 -1.79
N LEU A 125 -8.80 10.79 -2.06
CA LEU A 125 -7.67 11.56 -1.57
C LEU A 125 -8.06 12.38 -0.33
N PRO A 126 -7.08 12.76 0.53
CA PRO A 126 -7.34 13.62 1.67
C PRO A 126 -7.94 14.98 1.24
N PRO A 127 -8.83 15.59 2.06
CA PRO A 127 -9.53 16.84 1.71
C PRO A 127 -8.61 18.01 1.33
N TRP A 128 -7.43 18.10 1.95
CA TRP A 128 -6.45 19.13 1.65
C TRP A 128 -5.90 19.07 0.21
N SER A 129 -5.96 17.93 -0.46
CA SER A 129 -5.61 17.79 -1.88
C SER A 129 -6.63 18.41 -2.83
N LYS A 130 -7.84 18.77 -2.31
CA LYS A 130 -8.98 19.26 -3.09
C LYS A 130 -9.37 18.30 -4.22
N ASN A 131 -9.27 17.01 -3.96
CA ASN A 131 -9.51 15.91 -4.91
C ASN A 131 -8.68 16.01 -6.21
N LYS A 132 -7.50 16.63 -6.13
CA LYS A 132 -6.57 16.77 -7.26
C LYS A 132 -5.32 15.92 -6.99
N PRO A 133 -5.10 14.83 -7.72
CA PRO A 133 -3.93 13.97 -7.56
C PRO A 133 -2.60 14.71 -7.60
N ILE A 134 -2.47 15.68 -8.50
CA ILE A 134 -1.24 16.47 -8.59
C ILE A 134 -0.94 17.26 -7.30
N ASN A 135 -1.97 17.82 -6.65
CA ASN A 135 -1.79 18.52 -5.38
C ASN A 135 -1.32 17.54 -4.29
N PHE A 136 -1.91 16.34 -4.27
CA PHE A 136 -1.52 15.28 -3.33
C PHE A 136 -0.05 14.92 -3.50
N VAL A 137 0.38 14.61 -4.72
CA VAL A 137 1.76 14.23 -5.05
C VAL A 137 2.74 15.35 -4.68
N VAL A 138 2.45 16.59 -5.06
CA VAL A 138 3.32 17.74 -4.77
C VAL A 138 3.48 17.97 -3.28
N GLU A 139 2.40 17.94 -2.50
CA GLU A 139 2.49 18.13 -1.05
C GLU A 139 3.15 16.95 -0.34
N LEU A 140 2.90 15.73 -0.78
CA LEU A 140 3.56 14.53 -0.26
C LEU A 140 5.08 14.62 -0.48
N ARG A 141 5.49 14.99 -1.69
CA ARG A 141 6.91 15.16 -2.05
C ARG A 141 7.58 16.28 -1.24
N LYS A 142 6.93 17.44 -1.12
CA LYS A 142 7.45 18.55 -0.28
C LYS A 142 7.66 18.12 1.17
N ASN A 143 6.75 17.32 1.73
CA ASN A 143 6.87 16.83 3.09
C ASN A 143 8.00 15.79 3.22
N LEU A 144 8.20 14.95 2.21
CA LEU A 144 9.33 14.02 2.16
C LEU A 144 10.66 14.79 2.13
N GLU A 145 10.79 15.77 1.24
CA GLU A 145 12.01 16.58 1.07
C GLU A 145 12.36 17.41 2.32
N LYS A 146 11.35 17.86 3.08
CA LYS A 146 11.55 18.58 4.35
C LYS A 146 11.90 17.66 5.53
N ASN A 147 11.73 16.35 5.38
CA ASN A 147 11.90 15.42 6.48
C ASN A 147 13.39 15.15 6.74
N GLN A 148 13.91 15.73 7.82
CA GLN A 148 15.30 15.54 8.25
C GLN A 148 15.62 14.12 8.76
N LYS A 149 14.62 13.27 8.93
CA LYS A 149 14.75 11.90 9.45
C LYS A 149 14.57 10.81 8.39
N ILE A 150 14.61 11.18 7.11
CA ILE A 150 14.43 10.24 6.01
C ILE A 150 15.46 9.10 6.03
N ASN A 151 16.68 9.40 6.45
CA ASN A 151 17.72 8.39 6.63
C ASN A 151 17.32 7.31 7.67
N LYS A 152 16.64 7.70 8.74
CA LYS A 152 16.14 6.73 9.74
C LYS A 152 15.02 5.85 9.19
N TRP A 153 14.17 6.42 8.34
CA TRP A 153 13.16 5.63 7.64
C TRP A 153 13.80 4.64 6.66
N VAL A 154 14.78 5.10 5.87
CA VAL A 154 15.55 4.22 4.96
C VAL A 154 16.24 3.10 5.74
N ASP A 155 16.86 3.42 6.88
CA ASP A 155 17.49 2.44 7.77
C ASP A 155 16.48 1.40 8.31
N LEU A 156 15.22 1.78 8.53
CA LEU A 156 14.18 0.85 8.97
C LEU A 156 13.73 -0.11 7.86
N ILE A 157 13.80 0.30 6.62
CA ILE A 157 13.35 -0.49 5.47
C ILE A 157 14.48 -1.38 4.94
N PHE A 158 15.66 -0.82 4.74
CA PHE A 158 16.78 -1.44 4.03
C PHE A 158 18.01 -1.71 4.91
N GLY A 159 18.04 -1.24 6.14
CA GLY A 159 19.19 -1.25 7.04
C GLY A 159 19.46 -2.51 7.84
#